data_a5715b97264e797b90cb2a4ffb2d4c08
#
_entry.id   a5715b97264e797b90cb2a4ffb2d4c08
#
_cell.length_a   1.000
_cell.length_b   1.000
_cell.length_c   1.000
_cell.angle_alpha   90.00
_cell.angle_beta   90.00
_cell.angle_gamma   90.00
#
_symmetry.space_group_name_H-M   'P 1'
#
loop_
_entity.id
_entity.type
_entity.pdbx_description
1 polymer ?
#
loop_
_entity_poly.entity_id
_entity_poly.type
_entity_poly.pdbx_seq_one_letter_code
_entity_poly.pdbx_strand_id
1 'polypeptide(L)'
;HKTMEEYTSPAFYMVPEIDSYKENVIYINKAQTAELYPTLAHEGYPGHLYQNVYYAARNDDPVRYLLDYPGYSEGYATYVEVFSYSMMDAEGYGDIYQQMNMEMYEYNLALCSRVDLGVHYEGWKKKDVRAYLRSFGMDDSQADELFQMIIENPANYLSYYIGYQEFHELLTDYKKMAGNKYSLKAYHTEILDAGPCSFDILRRRIESNL
;
A
#
# COMPACT_ATOMS: atom_id res chain seq x y z
N HIS A 1 -6.33 -16.25 16.90
CA HIS A 1 -6.09 -16.75 18.27
C HIS A 1 -5.53 -15.61 19.12
N LYS A 2 -5.97 -15.45 20.38
CA LYS A 2 -5.56 -14.35 21.26
C LYS A 2 -4.05 -14.11 21.37
N THR A 3 -3.26 -15.15 21.25
CA THR A 3 -1.78 -15.05 21.27
C THR A 3 -1.18 -14.40 20.01
N MET A 4 -1.97 -14.19 18.98
CA MET A 4 -1.53 -13.56 17.74
C MET A 4 -1.95 -12.09 17.65
N GLU A 5 -2.88 -11.66 18.52
CA GLU A 5 -3.45 -10.31 18.46
C GLU A 5 -2.40 -9.20 18.63
N GLU A 6 -1.34 -9.43 19.39
CA GLU A 6 -0.24 -8.46 19.59
C GLU A 6 0.68 -8.32 18.37
N TYR A 7 0.66 -9.33 17.48
CA TYR A 7 1.60 -9.45 16.35
C TYR A 7 0.93 -9.31 14.98
N THR A 8 -0.39 -9.09 14.94
CA THR A 8 -1.12 -8.93 13.68
C THR A 8 -1.57 -7.49 13.49
N SER A 9 -1.69 -7.07 12.23
CA SER A 9 -2.19 -5.75 11.84
C SER A 9 -3.59 -5.46 12.43
N PRO A 10 -4.02 -4.19 12.48
CA PRO A 10 -5.36 -3.80 12.94
C PRO A 10 -6.50 -4.46 12.17
N ALA A 11 -6.30 -4.71 10.88
CA ALA A 11 -7.20 -5.49 10.05
C ALA A 11 -6.42 -6.18 8.93
N PHE A 12 -7.02 -7.19 8.29
CA PHE A 12 -6.52 -7.77 7.04
C PHE A 12 -7.66 -8.38 6.22
N TYR A 13 -7.54 -8.24 4.91
CA TYR A 13 -8.47 -8.82 3.95
C TYR A 13 -8.03 -10.23 3.55
N MET A 14 -8.97 -11.17 3.55
CA MET A 14 -8.73 -12.51 3.01
C MET A 14 -9.23 -12.55 1.57
N VAL A 15 -8.28 -12.68 0.64
CA VAL A 15 -8.62 -12.90 -0.77
C VAL A 15 -9.38 -14.20 -0.91
N PRO A 16 -10.61 -14.19 -1.45
CA PRO A 16 -11.42 -15.40 -1.63
C PRO A 16 -10.86 -16.31 -2.72
N GLU A 17 -11.36 -17.52 -2.79
CA GLU A 17 -11.11 -18.42 -3.90
C GLU A 17 -11.57 -17.81 -5.23
N ILE A 18 -10.90 -18.12 -6.33
CA ILE A 18 -11.12 -17.50 -7.65
C ILE A 18 -12.58 -17.61 -8.12
N ASP A 19 -13.22 -18.73 -7.83
CA ASP A 19 -14.62 -19.01 -8.16
C ASP A 19 -15.64 -18.47 -7.14
N SER A 20 -15.16 -17.95 -6.00
CA SER A 20 -15.96 -17.43 -4.89
C SER A 20 -15.72 -15.94 -4.60
N TYR A 21 -15.31 -15.15 -5.58
CA TYR A 21 -14.90 -13.75 -5.41
C TYR A 21 -15.94 -12.82 -4.76
N LYS A 22 -17.17 -13.28 -4.58
CA LYS A 22 -18.25 -12.55 -3.87
C LYS A 22 -18.26 -12.78 -2.37
N GLU A 23 -17.52 -13.78 -1.88
CA GLU A 23 -17.46 -14.13 -0.47
C GLU A 23 -16.22 -13.48 0.17
N ASN A 24 -16.37 -12.24 0.59
CA ASN A 24 -15.27 -11.42 1.06
C ASN A 24 -15.29 -11.28 2.59
N VAL A 25 -14.13 -11.42 3.22
CA VAL A 25 -13.97 -11.32 4.67
C VAL A 25 -12.81 -10.38 5.00
N ILE A 26 -13.08 -9.42 5.88
CA ILE A 26 -12.04 -8.61 6.54
C ILE A 26 -12.03 -9.01 8.02
N TYR A 27 -10.88 -9.42 8.51
CA TYR A 27 -10.66 -9.67 9.94
C TYR A 27 -10.21 -8.37 10.61
N ILE A 28 -10.84 -8.07 11.76
CA ILE A 28 -10.48 -6.90 12.58
C ILE A 28 -9.86 -7.41 13.89
N ASN A 29 -8.66 -6.91 14.17
CA ASN A 29 -7.94 -7.18 15.40
C ASN A 29 -8.43 -6.22 16.50
N LYS A 30 -9.16 -6.76 17.49
CA LYS A 30 -9.72 -5.96 18.58
C LYS A 30 -8.68 -5.42 19.56
N ALA A 31 -7.48 -5.98 19.57
CA ALA A 31 -6.38 -5.52 20.42
C ALA A 31 -5.63 -4.32 19.83
N GLN A 32 -5.77 -4.07 18.52
CA GLN A 32 -5.09 -3.00 17.80
C GLN A 32 -6.12 -2.18 17.01
N THR A 33 -6.67 -1.16 17.63
CA THR A 33 -7.68 -0.29 16.99
C THR A 33 -7.15 1.10 16.62
N ALA A 34 -5.90 1.40 16.99
CA ALA A 34 -5.21 2.58 16.47
C ALA A 34 -5.11 2.46 14.94
N GLU A 35 -5.32 3.57 14.24
CA GLU A 35 -5.25 3.63 12.77
C GLU A 35 -6.21 2.68 12.03
N LEU A 36 -7.27 2.21 12.69
CA LEU A 36 -8.24 1.28 12.08
C LEU A 36 -8.90 1.84 10.82
N TYR A 37 -9.17 3.16 10.78
CA TYR A 37 -9.82 3.78 9.62
C TYR A 37 -8.97 3.71 8.35
N PRO A 38 -7.71 4.18 8.32
CA PRO A 38 -6.86 4.04 7.15
C PRO A 38 -6.56 2.57 6.81
N THR A 39 -6.36 1.70 7.82
CA THR A 39 -6.21 0.26 7.58
C THR A 39 -7.44 -0.34 6.89
N LEU A 40 -8.66 0.05 7.28
CA LEU A 40 -9.88 -0.42 6.60
C LEU A 40 -10.03 0.16 5.19
N ALA A 41 -9.49 1.33 4.91
CA ALA A 41 -9.42 1.84 3.54
C ALA A 41 -8.45 1.01 2.68
N HIS A 42 -7.31 0.60 3.25
CA HIS A 42 -6.33 -0.29 2.63
C HIS A 42 -6.92 -1.69 2.35
N GLU A 43 -7.43 -2.35 3.39
CA GLU A 43 -7.90 -3.74 3.31
C GLU A 43 -9.26 -3.89 2.64
N GLY A 44 -10.13 -2.88 2.79
CA GLY A 44 -11.52 -2.95 2.36
C GLY A 44 -11.83 -2.11 1.14
N TYR A 45 -12.53 -1.00 1.39
CA TYR A 45 -12.96 -0.05 0.36
C TYR A 45 -12.31 1.31 0.61
N PRO A 46 -11.60 1.86 -0.39
CA PRO A 46 -11.47 1.39 -1.79
C PRO A 46 -10.22 0.52 -2.11
N GLY A 47 -9.58 -0.10 -1.11
CA GLY A 47 -8.34 -0.88 -1.26
C GLY A 47 -8.53 -2.32 -1.76
N HIS A 48 -7.85 -3.28 -1.12
CA HIS A 48 -7.71 -4.66 -1.59
C HIS A 48 -9.01 -5.39 -1.93
N LEU A 49 -10.02 -5.33 -1.04
CA LEU A 49 -11.31 -5.97 -1.30
C LEU A 49 -11.96 -5.40 -2.55
N TYR A 50 -11.96 -4.08 -2.69
CA TYR A 50 -12.56 -3.43 -3.86
C TYR A 50 -11.77 -3.73 -5.14
N GLN A 51 -10.45 -3.68 -5.10
CA GLN A 51 -9.59 -4.11 -6.22
C GLN A 51 -9.98 -5.50 -6.72
N ASN A 52 -10.00 -6.46 -5.80
CA ASN A 52 -10.23 -7.87 -6.12
C ASN A 52 -11.63 -8.10 -6.68
N VAL A 53 -12.67 -7.61 -6.02
CA VAL A 53 -14.06 -7.77 -6.47
C VAL A 53 -14.32 -7.06 -7.79
N TYR A 54 -13.77 -5.84 -7.95
CA TYR A 54 -13.91 -5.07 -9.18
C TYR A 54 -13.30 -5.80 -10.37
N TYR A 55 -12.07 -6.28 -10.20
CA TYR A 55 -11.32 -6.98 -11.23
C TYR A 55 -11.97 -8.34 -11.56
N ALA A 56 -12.30 -9.14 -10.55
CA ALA A 56 -12.91 -10.46 -10.72
C ALA A 56 -14.28 -10.40 -11.43
N ALA A 57 -15.04 -9.34 -11.20
CA ALA A 57 -16.33 -9.15 -11.87
C ALA A 57 -16.22 -8.82 -13.38
N ARG A 58 -15.02 -8.51 -13.87
CA ARG A 58 -14.78 -8.02 -15.24
C ARG A 58 -13.77 -8.83 -16.03
N ASN A 59 -13.03 -9.70 -15.38
CA ASN A 59 -11.94 -10.45 -16.01
C ASN A 59 -12.15 -11.96 -15.84
N ASP A 60 -12.37 -12.64 -16.96
CA ASP A 60 -12.61 -14.09 -17.03
C ASP A 60 -11.32 -14.88 -17.32
N ASP A 61 -10.15 -14.22 -17.48
CA ASP A 61 -8.90 -14.89 -17.79
C ASP A 61 -8.24 -15.47 -16.52
N PRO A 62 -8.29 -16.78 -16.28
CA PRO A 62 -7.76 -17.40 -15.08
C PRO A 62 -6.24 -17.26 -14.95
N VAL A 63 -5.51 -17.06 -16.05
CA VAL A 63 -4.05 -16.88 -16.03
C VAL A 63 -3.67 -15.62 -15.27
N ARG A 64 -4.47 -14.56 -15.36
CA ARG A 64 -4.22 -13.29 -14.69
C ARG A 64 -4.21 -13.40 -13.16
N TYR A 65 -4.94 -14.35 -12.59
CA TYR A 65 -4.96 -14.59 -11.15
C TYR A 65 -3.74 -15.37 -10.64
N LEU A 66 -2.96 -15.97 -11.56
CA LEU A 66 -1.72 -16.66 -11.23
C LEU A 66 -0.50 -15.73 -11.29
N LEU A 67 -0.68 -14.51 -11.79
CA LEU A 67 0.38 -13.52 -11.90
C LEU A 67 0.38 -12.65 -10.65
N ASP A 68 1.55 -12.52 -10.05
CA ASP A 68 1.73 -11.68 -8.87
C ASP A 68 2.38 -10.34 -9.24
N TYR A 69 1.71 -9.26 -8.84
CA TYR A 69 2.19 -7.88 -9.02
C TYR A 69 2.06 -7.11 -7.71
N PRO A 70 2.86 -7.45 -6.68
CA PRO A 70 2.71 -6.86 -5.34
C PRO A 70 2.87 -5.34 -5.35
N GLY A 71 3.75 -4.77 -6.18
CA GLY A 71 3.86 -3.33 -6.35
C GLY A 71 2.58 -2.66 -6.84
N TYR A 72 1.78 -3.35 -7.68
CA TYR A 72 0.46 -2.86 -8.06
C TYR A 72 -0.54 -3.01 -6.91
N SER A 73 -0.66 -4.20 -6.33
CA SER A 73 -1.70 -4.51 -5.34
C SER A 73 -1.50 -3.71 -4.05
N GLU A 74 -0.30 -3.78 -3.47
CA GLU A 74 0.05 -3.04 -2.25
C GLU A 74 0.17 -1.54 -2.51
N GLY A 75 0.76 -1.17 -3.64
CA GLY A 75 0.91 0.24 -4.02
C GLY A 75 -0.42 0.95 -4.16
N TYR A 76 -1.43 0.31 -4.78
CA TYR A 76 -2.77 0.90 -4.87
C TYR A 76 -3.45 0.97 -3.50
N ALA A 77 -3.38 -0.09 -2.70
CA ALA A 77 -3.96 -0.10 -1.37
C ALA A 77 -3.32 0.97 -0.47
N THR A 78 -1.98 1.15 -0.55
CA THR A 78 -1.26 2.23 0.11
C THR A 78 -1.69 3.61 -0.40
N TYR A 79 -1.84 3.77 -1.72
CA TYR A 79 -2.30 5.01 -2.32
C TYR A 79 -3.69 5.43 -1.80
N VAL A 80 -4.64 4.52 -1.69
CA VAL A 80 -5.96 4.83 -1.16
C VAL A 80 -5.98 4.98 0.37
N GLU A 81 -5.10 4.30 1.08
CA GLU A 81 -4.87 4.49 2.51
C GLU A 81 -4.37 5.89 2.80
N VAL A 82 -3.32 6.35 2.12
CA VAL A 82 -2.79 7.72 2.23
C VAL A 82 -3.88 8.74 1.89
N PHE A 83 -4.65 8.52 0.82
CA PHE A 83 -5.76 9.38 0.48
C PHE A 83 -6.84 9.43 1.59
N SER A 84 -7.07 8.32 2.29
CA SER A 84 -8.07 8.23 3.35
C SER A 84 -7.80 9.15 4.54
N TYR A 85 -6.54 9.47 4.83
CA TYR A 85 -6.19 10.43 5.88
C TYR A 85 -6.84 11.80 5.66
N SER A 86 -6.95 12.24 4.40
CA SER A 86 -7.62 13.50 4.04
C SER A 86 -9.14 13.49 4.29
N MET A 87 -9.72 12.31 4.47
CA MET A 87 -11.14 12.11 4.74
C MET A 87 -11.46 11.84 6.22
N MET A 88 -10.43 11.71 7.06
CA MET A 88 -10.64 11.49 8.49
C MET A 88 -11.22 12.77 9.12
N ASP A 89 -12.38 12.63 9.77
CA ASP A 89 -12.90 13.68 10.63
C ASP A 89 -12.14 13.64 11.96
N ALA A 90 -11.07 14.40 12.03
CA ALA A 90 -10.26 14.53 13.25
C ALA A 90 -10.90 15.60 14.12
N GLU A 91 -11.93 15.24 14.89
CA GLU A 91 -12.60 16.13 15.86
C GLU A 91 -11.58 16.94 16.67
N GLY A 92 -11.47 18.22 16.37
CA GLY A 92 -10.67 19.19 17.13
C GLY A 92 -9.20 19.36 16.74
N TYR A 93 -8.64 18.53 15.85
CA TYR A 93 -7.23 18.63 15.43
C TYR A 93 -7.04 19.20 14.01
N GLY A 94 -8.10 19.21 13.19
CA GLY A 94 -8.09 19.81 11.85
C GLY A 94 -7.11 19.18 10.85
N ASP A 95 -6.91 19.86 9.72
CA ASP A 95 -6.10 19.39 8.58
C ASP A 95 -4.64 19.08 8.93
N ILE A 96 -4.07 19.78 9.94
CA ILE A 96 -2.66 19.59 10.35
C ILE A 96 -2.44 18.17 10.91
N TYR A 97 -3.38 17.66 11.69
CA TYR A 97 -3.27 16.31 12.25
C TYR A 97 -3.33 15.24 11.14
N GLN A 98 -4.25 15.42 10.20
CA GLN A 98 -4.38 14.53 9.05
C GLN A 98 -3.10 14.50 8.22
N GLN A 99 -2.58 15.68 7.88
CA GLN A 99 -1.35 15.83 7.12
C GLN A 99 -0.14 15.21 7.86
N MET A 100 -0.03 15.46 9.17
CA MET A 100 1.06 14.90 9.97
C MET A 100 1.04 13.36 10.00
N ASN A 101 -0.13 12.73 10.15
CA ASN A 101 -0.25 11.27 10.11
C ASN A 101 0.09 10.71 8.73
N MET A 102 -0.39 11.35 7.67
CA MET A 102 -0.07 10.97 6.29
C MET A 102 1.45 11.03 6.05
N GLU A 103 2.09 12.15 6.37
CA GLU A 103 3.53 12.32 6.19
C GLU A 103 4.35 11.34 7.05
N MET A 104 3.89 11.04 8.27
CA MET A 104 4.54 10.06 9.14
C MET A 104 4.43 8.64 8.57
N TYR A 105 3.30 8.28 8.01
CA TYR A 105 3.10 6.99 7.36
C TYR A 105 4.03 6.83 6.15
N GLU A 106 4.04 7.82 5.24
CA GLU A 106 4.95 7.82 4.09
C GLU A 106 6.43 7.78 4.49
N TYR A 107 6.79 8.55 5.52
CA TYR A 107 8.15 8.55 6.08
C TYR A 107 8.55 7.15 6.58
N ASN A 108 7.69 6.48 7.31
CA ASN A 108 7.97 5.13 7.82
C ASN A 108 8.14 4.13 6.67
N LEU A 109 7.29 4.16 5.65
CA LEU A 109 7.44 3.31 4.47
C LEU A 109 8.74 3.58 3.70
N ALA A 110 9.11 4.84 3.53
CA ALA A 110 10.37 5.24 2.90
C ALA A 110 11.58 4.74 3.69
N LEU A 111 11.54 4.87 5.02
CA LEU A 111 12.60 4.43 5.92
C LEU A 111 12.78 2.91 5.87
N CYS A 112 11.69 2.15 5.98
CA CYS A 112 11.71 0.70 5.86
C CYS A 112 12.23 0.24 4.50
N SER A 113 11.77 0.87 3.42
CA SER A 113 12.23 0.58 2.05
C SER A 113 13.71 0.88 1.87
N ARG A 114 14.22 1.98 2.47
CA ARG A 114 15.64 2.31 2.43
C ARG A 114 16.49 1.28 3.18
N VAL A 115 16.03 0.80 4.33
CA VAL A 115 16.71 -0.26 5.08
C VAL A 115 16.69 -1.58 4.32
N ASP A 116 15.58 -1.92 3.67
CA ASP A 116 15.44 -3.13 2.85
C ASP A 116 16.49 -3.14 1.72
N LEU A 117 16.59 -2.06 0.94
CA LEU A 117 17.65 -1.89 -0.06
C LEU A 117 19.06 -1.98 0.55
N GLY A 118 19.25 -1.35 1.70
CA GLY A 118 20.54 -1.43 2.43
C GLY A 118 20.92 -2.87 2.75
N VAL A 119 20.00 -3.64 3.28
CA VAL A 119 20.22 -5.03 3.69
C VAL A 119 20.42 -5.95 2.49
N HIS A 120 19.48 -5.95 1.55
CA HIS A 120 19.43 -6.97 0.49
C HIS A 120 20.26 -6.61 -0.74
N TYR A 121 20.40 -5.33 -1.06
CA TYR A 121 21.16 -4.89 -2.23
C TYR A 121 22.58 -4.40 -1.87
N GLU A 122 22.71 -3.59 -0.81
CA GLU A 122 24.02 -3.02 -0.40
C GLU A 122 24.78 -3.90 0.60
N GLY A 123 24.15 -4.95 1.13
CA GLY A 123 24.77 -5.91 2.04
C GLY A 123 24.96 -5.41 3.46
N TRP A 124 24.14 -4.45 3.90
CA TRP A 124 24.16 -3.95 5.28
C TRP A 124 23.95 -5.08 6.28
N LYS A 125 24.71 -4.99 7.36
CA LYS A 125 24.56 -5.85 8.54
C LYS A 125 23.81 -5.09 9.62
N LYS A 126 23.37 -5.80 10.64
CA LYS A 126 22.67 -5.23 11.80
C LYS A 126 23.32 -3.94 12.33
N LYS A 127 24.68 -3.91 12.44
CA LYS A 127 25.42 -2.73 12.91
C LYS A 127 25.25 -1.51 11.98
N ASP A 128 25.13 -1.75 10.67
CA ASP A 128 25.00 -0.68 9.67
C ASP A 128 23.58 -0.09 9.73
N VAL A 129 22.56 -0.97 9.91
CA VAL A 129 21.18 -0.55 10.16
C VAL A 129 21.05 0.26 11.44
N ARG A 130 21.67 -0.19 12.56
CA ARG A 130 21.71 0.59 13.80
C ARG A 130 22.34 1.97 13.60
N ALA A 131 23.48 2.02 12.89
CA ALA A 131 24.18 3.29 12.63
C ALA A 131 23.31 4.25 11.79
N TYR A 132 22.62 3.71 10.78
CA TYR A 132 21.72 4.48 9.93
C TYR A 132 20.52 5.01 10.73
N LEU A 133 19.81 4.15 11.45
CA LEU A 133 18.58 4.50 12.17
C LEU A 133 18.80 5.42 13.38
N ARG A 134 19.98 5.38 14.01
CA ARG A 134 20.36 6.36 15.04
C ARG A 134 20.36 7.80 14.52
N SER A 135 20.65 8.02 13.23
CA SER A 135 20.58 9.36 12.64
C SER A 135 19.14 9.92 12.56
N PHE A 136 18.15 9.06 12.71
CA PHE A 136 16.72 9.39 12.79
C PHE A 136 16.17 9.31 14.22
N GLY A 137 17.06 9.15 15.23
CA GLY A 137 16.67 9.13 16.63
C GLY A 137 16.13 7.78 17.15
N MET A 138 16.22 6.73 16.34
CA MET A 138 15.83 5.37 16.77
C MET A 138 16.92 4.73 17.63
N ASP A 139 16.50 3.96 18.62
CA ASP A 139 17.39 3.18 19.46
C ASP A 139 17.79 1.83 18.82
N ASP A 140 18.73 1.12 19.48
CA ASP A 140 19.22 -0.15 18.95
C ASP A 140 18.19 -1.27 18.99
N SER A 141 17.20 -1.23 19.88
CA SER A 141 16.13 -2.23 19.93
C SER A 141 15.21 -2.10 18.73
N GLN A 142 14.76 -0.87 18.45
CA GLN A 142 13.96 -0.56 17.27
C GLN A 142 14.66 -0.93 15.96
N ALA A 143 15.97 -0.64 15.89
CA ALA A 143 16.79 -0.98 14.74
C ALA A 143 16.93 -2.51 14.56
N ASP A 144 17.05 -3.24 15.66
CA ASP A 144 17.14 -4.71 15.62
C ASP A 144 15.83 -5.36 15.20
N GLU A 145 14.71 -4.84 15.68
CA GLU A 145 13.38 -5.31 15.31
C GLU A 145 13.12 -5.07 13.81
N LEU A 146 13.42 -3.87 13.32
CA LEU A 146 13.27 -3.57 11.89
C LEU A 146 14.20 -4.44 11.04
N PHE A 147 15.48 -4.61 11.45
CA PHE A 147 16.41 -5.49 10.75
C PHE A 147 15.87 -6.93 10.65
N GLN A 148 15.32 -7.47 11.74
CA GLN A 148 14.74 -8.81 11.77
C GLN A 148 13.54 -8.91 10.81
N MET A 149 12.64 -7.95 10.86
CA MET A 149 11.45 -7.89 9.99
C MET A 149 11.82 -7.83 8.50
N ILE A 150 12.86 -7.04 8.17
CA ILE A 150 13.35 -6.90 6.79
C ILE A 150 13.97 -8.20 6.28
N ILE A 151 14.78 -8.91 7.07
CA ILE A 151 15.35 -10.18 6.61
C ILE A 151 14.33 -11.32 6.48
N GLU A 152 13.24 -11.26 7.24
CA GLU A 152 12.14 -12.23 7.16
C GLU A 152 11.26 -12.02 5.91
N ASN A 153 11.14 -10.77 5.45
CA ASN A 153 10.26 -10.38 4.36
C ASN A 153 10.98 -9.46 3.35
N PRO A 154 11.89 -10.00 2.52
CA PRO A 154 12.62 -9.20 1.53
C PRO A 154 11.72 -8.50 0.53
N ALA A 155 12.00 -7.23 0.25
CA ALA A 155 11.28 -6.37 -0.69
C ALA A 155 9.82 -6.07 -0.33
N ASN A 156 9.36 -6.48 0.86
CA ASN A 156 7.97 -6.24 1.27
C ASN A 156 7.64 -4.75 1.23
N TYR A 157 8.38 -3.92 1.96
CA TYR A 157 8.11 -2.48 2.03
C TYR A 157 8.33 -1.74 0.71
N LEU A 158 9.15 -2.29 -0.19
CA LEU A 158 9.31 -1.74 -1.55
C LEU A 158 8.00 -1.86 -2.35
N SER A 159 7.24 -2.94 -2.17
CA SER A 159 5.94 -3.11 -2.83
C SER A 159 4.96 -2.02 -2.41
N TYR A 160 4.93 -1.67 -1.13
CA TYR A 160 4.09 -0.60 -0.59
C TYR A 160 4.57 0.78 -1.07
N TYR A 161 5.82 1.14 -0.73
CA TYR A 161 6.30 2.49 -0.94
C TYR A 161 6.54 2.84 -2.41
N ILE A 162 7.26 2.00 -3.15
CA ILE A 162 7.52 2.25 -4.57
C ILE A 162 6.22 2.12 -5.38
N GLY A 163 5.38 1.12 -5.06
CA GLY A 163 4.08 1.00 -5.68
C GLY A 163 3.20 2.23 -5.47
N TYR A 164 3.15 2.76 -4.25
CA TYR A 164 2.47 4.02 -3.93
C TYR A 164 3.02 5.20 -4.77
N GLN A 165 4.34 5.37 -4.82
CA GLN A 165 4.98 6.43 -5.59
C GLN A 165 4.64 6.34 -7.09
N GLU A 166 4.65 5.14 -7.66
CA GLU A 166 4.26 4.92 -9.05
C GLU A 166 2.81 5.34 -9.33
N PHE A 167 1.86 5.02 -8.44
CA PHE A 167 0.47 5.49 -8.60
C PHE A 167 0.34 7.01 -8.45
N HIS A 168 1.09 7.61 -7.53
CA HIS A 168 1.08 9.06 -7.34
C HIS A 168 1.67 9.80 -8.54
N GLU A 169 2.78 9.31 -9.09
CA GLU A 169 3.38 9.85 -10.32
C GLU A 169 2.44 9.68 -11.51
N LEU A 170 1.86 8.49 -11.67
CA LEU A 170 0.91 8.19 -12.73
C LEU A 170 -0.32 9.11 -12.70
N LEU A 171 -0.86 9.40 -11.50
CA LEU A 171 -1.93 10.39 -11.33
C LEU A 171 -1.50 11.80 -11.77
N THR A 172 -0.28 12.17 -11.41
CA THR A 172 0.29 13.48 -11.76
C THR A 172 0.42 13.61 -13.28
N ASP A 173 0.92 12.59 -13.95
CA ASP A 173 1.07 12.55 -15.39
C ASP A 173 -0.29 12.49 -16.10
N TYR A 174 -1.23 11.69 -15.60
CA TYR A 174 -2.60 11.66 -16.10
C TYR A 174 -3.26 13.03 -16.03
N LYS A 175 -3.11 13.78 -14.93
CA LYS A 175 -3.64 15.15 -14.81
C LYS A 175 -3.08 16.08 -15.88
N LYS A 176 -1.77 16.00 -16.15
CA LYS A 176 -1.13 16.81 -17.20
C LYS A 176 -1.64 16.46 -18.60
N MET A 177 -1.73 15.17 -18.92
CA MET A 177 -2.16 14.68 -20.22
C MET A 177 -3.65 14.96 -20.49
N ALA A 178 -4.51 14.70 -19.52
CA ALA A 178 -5.95 14.90 -19.65
C ALA A 178 -6.37 16.38 -19.66
N GLY A 179 -5.58 17.26 -19.04
CA GLY A 179 -5.86 18.70 -19.01
C GLY A 179 -7.28 19.00 -18.53
N ASN A 180 -8.06 19.71 -19.34
CA ASN A 180 -9.44 20.08 -19.00
C ASN A 180 -10.42 18.86 -18.96
N LYS A 181 -10.01 17.69 -19.44
CA LYS A 181 -10.82 16.46 -19.37
C LYS A 181 -10.50 15.62 -18.14
N TYR A 182 -9.62 16.10 -17.28
CA TYR A 182 -9.23 15.35 -16.06
C TYR A 182 -10.44 14.95 -15.23
N SER A 183 -10.45 13.68 -14.85
CA SER A 183 -11.42 13.10 -13.94
C SER A 183 -10.74 12.05 -13.07
N LEU A 184 -10.77 12.24 -11.75
CA LEU A 184 -10.24 11.27 -10.80
C LEU A 184 -10.93 9.91 -10.94
N LYS A 185 -12.25 9.91 -11.16
CA LYS A 185 -13.01 8.69 -11.40
C LYS A 185 -12.53 7.95 -12.66
N ALA A 186 -12.26 8.68 -13.76
CA ALA A 186 -11.76 8.07 -14.98
C ALA A 186 -10.35 7.47 -14.77
N TYR A 187 -9.47 8.17 -14.06
CA TYR A 187 -8.16 7.65 -13.66
C TYR A 187 -8.28 6.32 -12.90
N HIS A 188 -9.09 6.28 -11.84
CA HIS A 188 -9.29 5.03 -11.08
C HIS A 188 -9.94 3.94 -11.91
N THR A 189 -10.83 4.28 -12.85
CA THR A 189 -11.43 3.30 -13.76
C THR A 189 -10.37 2.65 -14.64
N GLU A 190 -9.46 3.43 -15.22
CA GLU A 190 -8.37 2.88 -16.05
C GLU A 190 -7.45 1.94 -15.27
N ILE A 191 -7.12 2.29 -14.03
CA ILE A 191 -6.31 1.44 -13.14
C ILE A 191 -7.02 0.14 -12.86
N LEU A 192 -8.26 0.20 -12.36
CA LEU A 192 -9.01 -0.97 -11.90
C LEU A 192 -9.42 -1.89 -13.06
N ASP A 193 -9.72 -1.34 -14.23
CA ASP A 193 -10.00 -2.13 -15.45
C ASP A 193 -8.74 -2.81 -16.00
N ALA A 194 -7.56 -2.21 -15.83
CA ALA A 194 -6.30 -2.86 -16.15
C ALA A 194 -6.04 -4.07 -15.23
N GLY A 195 -6.35 -3.90 -13.96
CA GLY A 195 -6.06 -4.87 -12.90
C GLY A 195 -4.56 -5.08 -12.69
N PRO A 196 -4.14 -6.02 -11.84
CA PRO A 196 -2.74 -6.22 -11.49
C PRO A 196 -1.86 -6.43 -12.73
N CYS A 197 -0.91 -5.52 -12.94
CA CYS A 197 0.05 -5.54 -14.05
C CYS A 197 1.27 -4.69 -13.70
N SER A 198 2.30 -4.71 -14.57
CA SER A 198 3.44 -3.81 -14.43
C SER A 198 3.04 -2.35 -14.70
N PHE A 199 3.72 -1.41 -14.06
CA PHE A 199 3.45 0.02 -14.25
C PHE A 199 3.70 0.48 -15.69
N ASP A 200 4.64 -0.12 -16.41
CA ASP A 200 4.86 0.17 -17.84
C ASP A 200 3.62 -0.15 -18.69
N ILE A 201 2.95 -1.27 -18.41
CA ILE A 201 1.71 -1.66 -19.10
C ILE A 201 0.59 -0.68 -18.73
N LEU A 202 0.48 -0.34 -17.45
CA LEU A 202 -0.52 0.60 -16.96
C LEU A 202 -0.37 1.99 -17.58
N ARG A 203 0.86 2.53 -17.65
CA ARG A 203 1.17 3.80 -18.31
C ARG A 203 0.73 3.80 -19.78
N ARG A 204 1.16 2.79 -20.55
CA ARG A 204 0.82 2.68 -21.98
C ARG A 204 -0.69 2.58 -22.21
N ARG A 205 -1.41 1.86 -21.35
CA ARG A 205 -2.86 1.78 -21.42
C ARG A 205 -3.50 3.15 -21.21
N ILE A 206 -3.13 3.86 -20.16
CA ILE A 206 -3.63 5.19 -19.85
C ILE A 206 -3.34 6.17 -20.99
N GLU A 207 -2.11 6.19 -21.51
CA GLU A 207 -1.72 7.03 -22.64
C GLU A 207 -2.53 6.73 -23.90
N SER A 208 -2.88 5.47 -24.13
CA SER A 208 -3.64 5.07 -25.34
C SER A 208 -5.15 5.41 -25.25
N ASN A 209 -5.67 5.65 -24.05
CA ASN A 209 -7.10 5.89 -23.81
C ASN A 209 -7.45 7.39 -23.60
N LEU A 210 -6.45 8.27 -23.61
CA LEU A 210 -6.62 9.73 -23.50
C LEU A 210 -6.80 10.41 -24.85
#